data_13b9c47b7db8ed4e525174a4d8b1e092
#
_entry.id   13b9c47b7db8ed4e525174a4d8b1e092
#
_cell.length_a   1.000
_cell.length_b   1.000
_cell.length_c   1.000
_cell.angle_alpha   90.00
_cell.angle_beta   90.00
_cell.angle_gamma   90.00
#
_symmetry.space_group_name_H-M   'P 1'
#
loop_
_entity.id
_entity.type
_entity.pdbx_description
1 polymer ?
#
loop_
_entity_poly.entity_id
_entity_poly.type
_entity_poly.pdbx_seq_one_letter_code
_entity_poly.pdbx_strand_id
1 'polypeptide(L)'
;VMLPTVFLMAWLFDPTFNTPTWALWTLVPVIVLAFLMRFFVEWALALVALWTTRTAAINEIYFAGLFFCSGQMAPLALMPDWVQTLAAILPFRWMMAFPTELLLGRLTPHQALEGMVVQAIWLVLAWGIMALVWSRSLRRYSAVGA
;
A
#
# COMPACT_ATOMS: atom_id res chain seq x y z
N VAL A 1 17.40 12.23 -8.50
CA VAL A 1 18.44 11.27 -8.96
C VAL A 1 17.82 9.98 -9.47
N MET A 2 16.73 9.44 -8.89
CA MET A 2 16.13 8.16 -9.31
C MET A 2 15.47 8.18 -10.70
N LEU A 3 14.80 9.26 -11.09
CA LEU A 3 14.12 9.33 -12.39
C LEU A 3 15.06 9.11 -13.58
N PRO A 4 16.23 9.80 -13.70
CA PRO A 4 17.14 9.58 -14.81
C PRO A 4 17.66 8.13 -14.89
N THR A 5 17.92 7.49 -13.75
CA THR A 5 18.39 6.10 -13.73
C THR A 5 17.33 5.11 -14.19
N VAL A 6 16.05 5.34 -13.83
CA VAL A 6 14.92 4.52 -14.31
C VAL A 6 14.75 4.66 -15.83
N PHE A 7 14.83 5.90 -16.37
CA PHE A 7 14.76 6.12 -17.81
C PHE A 7 15.95 5.49 -18.56
N LEU A 8 17.16 5.60 -18.01
CA LEU A 8 18.34 4.97 -18.59
C LEU A 8 18.22 3.44 -18.61
N MET A 9 17.74 2.84 -17.51
CA MET A 9 17.49 1.40 -17.43
C MET A 9 16.41 0.96 -18.41
N ALA A 10 15.30 1.70 -18.50
CA ALA A 10 14.23 1.41 -19.45
C ALA A 10 14.73 1.49 -20.91
N TRP A 11 15.62 2.43 -21.22
CA TRP A 11 16.20 2.56 -22.53
C TRP A 11 17.22 1.45 -22.87
N LEU A 12 18.03 1.03 -21.87
CA LEU A 12 19.05 -0.02 -22.04
C LEU A 12 18.46 -1.43 -22.17
N PHE A 13 17.39 -1.72 -21.41
CA PHE A 13 16.83 -3.07 -21.33
C PHE A 13 15.58 -3.28 -22.19
N ASP A 14 15.08 -2.20 -22.83
CA ASP A 14 13.89 -2.21 -23.69
C ASP A 14 12.76 -3.13 -23.17
N PRO A 15 12.24 -2.85 -21.95
CA PRO A 15 11.28 -3.72 -21.30
C PRO A 15 9.99 -3.76 -22.11
N THR A 16 9.67 -4.90 -22.69
CA THR A 16 8.40 -5.11 -23.39
C THR A 16 7.28 -5.30 -22.37
N PHE A 17 6.51 -4.24 -22.16
CA PHE A 17 5.28 -4.34 -21.35
C PHE A 17 4.16 -4.92 -22.22
N ASN A 18 3.81 -6.18 -21.97
CA ASN A 18 2.66 -6.81 -22.63
C ASN A 18 1.36 -6.53 -21.85
N THR A 19 1.14 -5.27 -21.51
CA THR A 19 -0.01 -4.84 -20.72
C THR A 19 -1.23 -4.69 -21.63
N PRO A 20 -2.31 -5.45 -21.43
CA PRO A 20 -3.52 -5.29 -22.22
C PRO A 20 -4.17 -3.91 -21.97
N THR A 21 -4.82 -3.35 -22.97
CA THR A 21 -5.43 -2.01 -22.90
C THR A 21 -6.44 -1.85 -21.77
N TRP A 22 -7.20 -2.90 -21.45
CA TRP A 22 -8.13 -2.87 -20.32
C TRP A 22 -7.41 -2.67 -18.97
N ALA A 23 -6.21 -3.25 -18.81
CA ALA A 23 -5.43 -3.13 -17.58
C ALA A 23 -4.92 -1.69 -17.37
N LEU A 24 -4.59 -0.95 -18.43
CA LEU A 24 -4.18 0.45 -18.34
C LEU A 24 -5.30 1.35 -17.82
N TRP A 25 -6.54 1.14 -18.27
CA TRP A 25 -7.69 1.89 -17.75
C TRP A 25 -8.03 1.51 -16.30
N THR A 26 -7.89 0.24 -15.96
CA THR A 26 -8.12 -0.26 -14.59
C THR A 26 -7.01 0.17 -13.64
N LEU A 27 -5.81 0.44 -14.14
CA LEU A 27 -4.67 0.86 -13.34
C LEU A 27 -4.92 2.20 -12.63
N VAL A 28 -5.63 3.13 -13.27
CA VAL A 28 -5.91 4.46 -12.69
C VAL A 28 -6.70 4.34 -11.36
N PRO A 29 -7.88 3.71 -11.31
CA PRO A 29 -8.58 3.52 -10.05
C PRO A 29 -7.81 2.67 -9.04
N VAL A 30 -7.07 1.65 -9.48
CA VAL A 30 -6.24 0.81 -8.61
C VAL A 30 -5.15 1.63 -7.91
N ILE A 31 -4.46 2.52 -8.63
CA ILE A 31 -3.45 3.41 -8.03
C ILE A 31 -4.09 4.39 -7.06
N VAL A 32 -5.24 4.96 -7.40
CA VAL A 32 -5.96 5.89 -6.51
C VAL A 32 -6.37 5.19 -5.21
N LEU A 33 -6.92 3.99 -5.29
CA LEU A 33 -7.28 3.19 -4.11
C LEU A 33 -6.05 2.87 -3.26
N ALA A 34 -4.96 2.41 -3.88
CA ALA A 34 -3.70 2.10 -3.20
C ALA A 34 -3.11 3.34 -2.50
N PHE A 35 -3.12 4.48 -3.17
CA PHE A 35 -2.66 5.76 -2.61
C PHE A 35 -3.50 6.18 -1.40
N LEU A 36 -4.83 6.14 -1.51
CA LEU A 36 -5.72 6.51 -0.41
C LEU A 36 -5.58 5.57 0.79
N MET A 37 -5.46 4.26 0.56
CA MET A 37 -5.20 3.28 1.63
C MET A 37 -3.91 3.64 2.38
N ARG A 38 -2.82 3.85 1.65
CA ARG A 38 -1.53 4.22 2.21
C ARG A 38 -1.63 5.54 2.99
N PHE A 39 -2.26 6.54 2.40
CA PHE A 39 -2.46 7.85 3.02
C PHE A 39 -3.19 7.74 4.36
N PHE A 40 -4.30 7.00 4.45
CA PHE A 40 -5.04 6.88 5.71
C PHE A 40 -4.27 6.08 6.77
N VAL A 41 -3.53 5.05 6.37
CA VAL A 41 -2.69 4.28 7.30
C VAL A 41 -1.56 5.15 7.86
N GLU A 42 -0.82 5.86 6.99
CA GLU A 42 0.28 6.72 7.40
C GLU A 42 -0.23 7.91 8.24
N TRP A 43 -1.40 8.44 7.91
CA TRP A 43 -2.05 9.47 8.74
C TRP A 43 -2.43 8.94 10.12
N ALA A 44 -3.01 7.74 10.20
CA ALA A 44 -3.32 7.12 11.49
C ALA A 44 -2.06 6.90 12.34
N LEU A 45 -0.96 6.45 11.73
CA LEU A 45 0.34 6.32 12.39
C LEU A 45 0.88 7.67 12.89
N ALA A 46 0.77 8.72 12.08
CA ALA A 46 1.16 10.07 12.49
C ALA A 46 0.36 10.56 13.71
N LEU A 47 -0.94 10.27 13.77
CA LEU A 47 -1.78 10.63 14.91
C LEU A 47 -1.41 9.88 16.19
N VAL A 48 -0.89 8.66 16.09
CA VAL A 48 -0.40 7.89 17.25
C VAL A 48 0.76 8.62 17.95
N ALA A 49 1.50 9.47 17.23
CA ALA A 49 2.55 10.33 17.82
C ALA A 49 2.03 11.25 18.95
N LEU A 50 0.75 11.61 18.92
CA LEU A 50 0.12 12.41 19.98
C LEU A 50 -0.06 11.63 21.29
N TRP A 51 0.10 10.31 21.26
CA TRP A 51 -0.18 9.43 22.42
C TRP A 51 1.08 8.77 22.96
N THR A 52 2.12 8.65 22.18
CA THR A 52 3.35 7.98 22.56
C THR A 52 4.58 8.71 22.05
N THR A 53 5.62 8.73 22.85
CA THR A 53 6.95 9.24 22.46
C THR A 53 7.76 8.19 21.68
N ARG A 54 7.29 6.92 21.63
CA ARG A 54 7.97 5.81 20.95
C ARG A 54 7.45 5.57 19.53
N THR A 55 7.14 6.62 18.81
CA THR A 55 6.64 6.54 17.42
C THR A 55 7.61 5.89 16.45
N ALA A 56 8.93 6.05 16.70
CA ALA A 56 9.96 5.42 15.87
C ALA A 56 9.78 3.90 15.77
N ALA A 57 9.58 3.21 16.90
CA ALA A 57 9.42 1.75 16.92
C ALA A 57 8.16 1.29 16.17
N ILE A 58 7.05 2.04 16.26
CA ILE A 58 5.82 1.73 15.57
C ILE A 58 6.00 1.90 14.06
N ASN A 59 6.67 2.99 13.64
CA ASN A 59 6.99 3.22 12.25
C ASN A 59 7.95 2.16 11.69
N GLU A 60 8.94 1.73 12.45
CA GLU A 60 9.87 0.66 12.04
C GLU A 60 9.12 -0.65 11.78
N ILE A 61 8.18 -1.04 12.65
CA ILE A 61 7.34 -2.24 12.45
C ILE A 61 6.48 -2.09 11.19
N TYR A 62 5.86 -0.93 10.98
CA TYR A 62 5.07 -0.66 9.77
C TYR A 62 5.91 -0.75 8.50
N PHE A 63 7.08 -0.09 8.48
CA PHE A 63 7.97 -0.13 7.32
C PHE A 63 8.57 -1.50 7.08
N ALA A 64 8.88 -2.27 8.13
CA ALA A 64 9.30 -3.66 7.98
C ALA A 64 8.17 -4.51 7.34
N GLY A 65 6.93 -4.38 7.83
CA GLY A 65 5.77 -5.05 7.23
C GLY A 65 5.56 -4.64 5.77
N LEU A 66 5.66 -3.34 5.48
CA LEU A 66 5.58 -2.82 4.11
C LEU A 66 6.69 -3.43 3.24
N PHE A 67 7.93 -3.41 3.69
CA PHE A 67 9.09 -3.88 2.95
C PHE A 67 9.01 -5.37 2.58
N PHE A 68 8.63 -6.22 3.55
CA PHE A 68 8.55 -7.68 3.32
C PHE A 68 7.26 -8.13 2.64
N CYS A 69 6.10 -7.54 3.00
CA CYS A 69 4.79 -8.02 2.54
C CYS A 69 4.23 -7.26 1.33
N SER A 70 4.91 -6.20 0.86
CA SER A 70 4.45 -5.44 -0.31
C SER A 70 5.06 -5.90 -1.64
N GLY A 71 6.03 -6.80 -1.61
CA GLY A 71 6.78 -7.21 -2.80
C GLY A 71 7.89 -6.24 -3.22
N GLN A 72 8.23 -5.24 -2.39
CA GLN A 72 9.31 -4.28 -2.67
C GLN A 72 10.70 -4.93 -2.66
N MET A 73 10.94 -5.84 -1.73
CA MET A 73 12.22 -6.53 -1.60
C MET A 73 12.43 -7.55 -2.73
N ALA A 74 11.42 -8.37 -2.99
CA ALA A 74 11.40 -9.36 -4.04
C ALA A 74 9.95 -9.68 -4.43
N PRO A 75 9.71 -10.16 -5.67
CA PRO A 75 8.39 -10.61 -6.07
C PRO A 75 7.81 -11.60 -5.05
N LEU A 76 6.57 -11.37 -4.60
CA LEU A 76 5.94 -12.21 -3.58
C LEU A 76 5.88 -13.69 -3.97
N ALA A 77 5.81 -13.98 -5.27
CA ALA A 77 5.84 -15.35 -5.79
C ALA A 77 7.13 -16.13 -5.47
N LEU A 78 8.23 -15.42 -5.14
CA LEU A 78 9.51 -16.03 -4.74
C LEU A 78 9.68 -16.17 -3.23
N MET A 79 8.73 -15.63 -2.46
CA MET A 79 8.75 -15.69 -1.00
C MET A 79 8.18 -17.03 -0.50
N PRO A 80 8.56 -17.47 0.72
CA PRO A 80 7.97 -18.65 1.36
C PRO A 80 6.43 -18.53 1.47
N ASP A 81 5.72 -19.65 1.44
CA ASP A 81 4.24 -19.70 1.43
C ASP A 81 3.58 -18.96 2.59
N TRP A 82 4.20 -18.99 3.78
CA TRP A 82 3.69 -18.27 4.93
C TRP A 82 3.75 -16.73 4.74
N VAL A 83 4.78 -16.21 4.05
CA VAL A 83 4.86 -14.78 3.72
C VAL A 83 3.80 -14.41 2.70
N GLN A 84 3.60 -15.24 1.68
CA GLN A 84 2.58 -15.03 0.66
C GLN A 84 1.18 -14.98 1.27
N THR A 85 0.90 -15.89 2.22
CA THR A 85 -0.38 -15.95 2.96
C THR A 85 -0.58 -14.68 3.80
N LEU A 86 0.45 -14.26 4.56
CA LEU A 86 0.39 -13.01 5.32
C LEU A 86 0.21 -11.80 4.41
N ALA A 87 0.93 -11.72 3.32
CA ALA A 87 0.81 -10.63 2.36
C ALA A 87 -0.58 -10.56 1.72
N ALA A 88 -1.23 -11.71 1.48
CA ALA A 88 -2.59 -11.76 0.93
C ALA A 88 -3.64 -11.20 1.90
N ILE A 89 -3.43 -11.41 3.21
CA ILE A 89 -4.33 -10.91 4.26
C ILE A 89 -4.07 -9.44 4.57
N LEU A 90 -2.79 -9.01 4.60
CA LEU A 90 -2.40 -7.66 4.99
C LEU A 90 -2.61 -6.63 3.86
N PRO A 91 -2.78 -5.33 4.19
CA PRO A 91 -2.99 -4.29 3.19
C PRO A 91 -1.77 -4.02 2.30
N PHE A 92 -0.57 -4.40 2.73
CA PHE A 92 0.70 -4.04 2.10
C PHE A 92 0.82 -4.52 0.65
N ARG A 93 0.41 -5.76 0.35
CA ARG A 93 0.37 -6.29 -1.01
C ARG A 93 -0.53 -5.46 -1.91
N TRP A 94 -1.69 -5.09 -1.40
CA TRP A 94 -2.71 -4.36 -2.15
C TRP A 94 -2.33 -2.90 -2.44
N MET A 95 -1.39 -2.34 -1.65
CA MET A 95 -0.86 -0.99 -1.86
C MET A 95 0.22 -0.94 -2.95
N MET A 96 1.02 -2.03 -3.12
CA MET A 96 2.22 -2.00 -3.96
C MET A 96 2.27 -3.14 -5.00
N ALA A 97 2.26 -4.41 -4.57
CA ALA A 97 2.41 -5.54 -5.47
C ALA A 97 1.26 -5.62 -6.47
N PHE A 98 0.02 -5.46 -6.03
CA PHE A 98 -1.15 -5.59 -6.87
C PHE A 98 -1.20 -4.57 -8.03
N PRO A 99 -1.00 -3.24 -7.82
CA PRO A 99 -0.88 -2.29 -8.93
C PRO A 99 0.27 -2.64 -9.90
N THR A 100 1.39 -3.14 -9.36
CA THR A 100 2.54 -3.54 -10.17
C THR A 100 2.26 -4.79 -11.00
N GLU A 101 1.63 -5.81 -10.42
CA GLU A 101 1.20 -7.03 -11.11
C GLU A 101 0.20 -6.71 -12.24
N LEU A 102 -0.72 -5.76 -12.00
CA LEU A 102 -1.66 -5.28 -13.00
C LEU A 102 -0.93 -4.55 -14.15
N LEU A 103 0.00 -3.67 -13.83
CA LEU A 103 0.81 -2.95 -14.83
C LEU A 103 1.64 -3.91 -15.69
N LEU A 104 2.16 -4.98 -15.10
CA LEU A 104 2.93 -6.01 -15.81
C LEU A 104 2.06 -6.97 -16.63
N GLY A 105 0.73 -6.80 -16.62
CA GLY A 105 -0.20 -7.65 -17.36
C GLY A 105 -0.27 -9.10 -16.82
N ARG A 106 0.07 -9.30 -15.56
CA ARG A 106 0.08 -10.63 -14.92
C ARG A 106 -1.27 -11.07 -14.35
N LEU A 107 -2.25 -10.17 -14.35
CA LEU A 107 -3.57 -10.40 -13.79
C LEU A 107 -4.62 -10.57 -14.89
N THR A 108 -5.58 -11.45 -14.64
CA THR A 108 -6.81 -11.54 -15.44
C THR A 108 -7.79 -10.43 -15.04
N PRO A 109 -8.78 -10.08 -15.92
CA PRO A 109 -9.81 -9.09 -15.56
C PRO A 109 -10.57 -9.42 -14.27
N HIS A 110 -10.82 -10.70 -14.02
CA HIS A 110 -11.50 -11.18 -12.81
C HIS A 110 -10.64 -10.94 -11.57
N GLN A 111 -9.37 -11.30 -11.62
CA GLN A 111 -8.41 -11.04 -10.50
C GLN A 111 -8.21 -9.54 -10.24
N ALA A 112 -8.23 -8.72 -11.29
CA ALA A 112 -8.16 -7.27 -11.14
C ALA A 112 -9.39 -6.72 -10.40
N LEU A 113 -10.59 -7.20 -10.73
CA LEU A 113 -11.82 -6.81 -10.06
C LEU A 113 -11.84 -7.27 -8.59
N GLU A 114 -11.47 -8.52 -8.33
CA GLU A 114 -11.34 -9.05 -6.95
C GLU A 114 -10.36 -8.21 -6.13
N GLY A 115 -9.19 -7.90 -6.70
CA GLY A 115 -8.20 -7.05 -6.03
C GLY A 115 -8.70 -5.65 -5.72
N MET A 116 -9.47 -5.03 -6.63
CA MET A 116 -10.10 -3.73 -6.37
C MET A 116 -11.12 -3.80 -5.24
N VAL A 117 -11.90 -4.88 -5.14
CA VAL A 117 -12.83 -5.10 -4.03
C VAL A 117 -12.07 -5.20 -2.71
N VAL A 118 -10.97 -5.95 -2.68
CA VAL A 118 -10.13 -6.06 -1.48
C VAL A 118 -9.51 -4.71 -1.12
N GLN A 119 -9.02 -3.95 -2.11
CA GLN A 119 -8.54 -2.58 -1.87
C GLN A 119 -9.63 -1.68 -1.28
N ALA A 120 -10.85 -1.75 -1.80
CA ALA A 120 -11.99 -0.96 -1.28
C ALA A 120 -12.31 -1.32 0.17
N ILE A 121 -12.31 -2.61 0.51
CA ILE A 121 -12.51 -3.08 1.90
C ILE A 121 -11.40 -2.52 2.81
N TRP A 122 -10.14 -2.67 2.42
CA TRP A 122 -9.02 -2.14 3.19
C TRP A 122 -9.04 -0.61 3.29
N LEU A 123 -9.47 0.10 2.25
CA LEU A 123 -9.64 1.55 2.28
C LEU A 123 -10.66 1.99 3.34
N VAL A 124 -11.81 1.31 3.40
CA VAL A 124 -12.84 1.57 4.42
C VAL A 124 -12.30 1.29 5.81
N LEU A 125 -11.57 0.19 5.99
CA LEU A 125 -10.94 -0.15 7.27
C LEU A 125 -9.88 0.88 7.68
N ALA A 126 -9.00 1.28 6.76
CA ALA A 126 -7.96 2.29 7.01
C ALA A 126 -8.56 3.65 7.37
N TRP A 127 -9.59 4.08 6.62
CA TRP A 127 -10.34 5.29 6.93
C TRP A 127 -11.02 5.20 8.30
N GLY A 128 -11.67 4.08 8.63
CA GLY A 128 -12.31 3.87 9.92
C GLY A 128 -11.33 3.92 11.09
N ILE A 129 -10.17 3.28 10.95
CA ILE A 129 -9.08 3.33 11.95
C ILE A 129 -8.59 4.78 12.12
N MET A 130 -8.33 5.47 11.02
CA MET A 130 -7.90 6.87 11.05
C MET A 130 -8.92 7.75 11.75
N ALA A 131 -10.21 7.65 11.40
CA ALA A 131 -11.28 8.43 12.00
C ALA A 131 -11.44 8.16 13.52
N LEU A 132 -11.26 6.89 13.92
CA LEU A 132 -11.28 6.49 15.33
C LEU A 132 -10.09 7.10 16.10
N VAL A 133 -8.90 7.00 15.55
CA VAL A 133 -7.69 7.58 16.17
C VAL A 133 -7.82 9.10 16.23
N TRP A 134 -8.27 9.73 15.16
CA TRP A 134 -8.52 11.18 15.11
C TRP A 134 -9.47 11.65 16.20
N SER A 135 -10.64 11.03 16.31
CA SER A 135 -11.65 11.42 17.32
C SER A 135 -11.14 11.27 18.77
N ARG A 136 -10.31 10.25 19.02
CA ARG A 136 -9.68 10.04 20.33
C ARG A 136 -8.57 11.05 20.60
N SER A 137 -7.78 11.40 19.59
CA SER A 137 -6.70 12.37 19.69
C SER A 137 -7.23 13.77 20.03
N LEU A 138 -8.31 14.20 19.40
CA LEU A 138 -8.95 15.49 19.68
C LEU A 138 -9.43 15.61 21.11
N ARG A 139 -10.06 14.56 21.66
CA ARG A 139 -10.55 14.57 23.05
C ARG A 139 -9.44 14.74 24.07
N ARG A 140 -8.24 14.22 23.77
CA ARG A 140 -7.09 14.36 24.66
C ARG A 140 -6.45 15.74 24.56
N TYR A 141 -6.45 16.34 23.38
CA TYR A 141 -5.86 17.67 23.17
C TYR A 141 -6.70 18.76 23.86
N SER A 142 -8.03 18.65 23.83
CA SER A 142 -8.92 19.58 24.52
C SER A 142 -8.87 19.50 26.06
N ALA A 143 -8.44 18.35 26.62
CA ALA A 143 -8.31 18.17 28.06
C ALA A 143 -7.01 18.76 28.64
N VAL A 144 -6.03 19.13 27.82
CA VAL A 144 -4.74 19.70 28.24
C VAL A 144 -4.71 21.22 28.06
N GLY A 145 -5.67 21.79 27.30
CA GLY A 145 -5.76 23.22 26.98
C GLY A 145 -6.91 23.98 27.68
N ALA A 146 -7.57 23.37 28.68
CA ALA A 146 -8.61 24.01 29.51
C ALA A 146 -8.12 24.29 30.92
#